data_23666850ad3ba04927bd1c8bf6335f02
#
_entry.id   23666850ad3ba04927bd1c8bf6335f02
#
_cell.length_a   1.000
_cell.length_b   1.000
_cell.length_c   1.000
_cell.angle_alpha   90.00
_cell.angle_beta   90.00
_cell.angle_gamma   90.00
#
_symmetry.space_group_name_H-M   'P 1'
#
loop_
_entity.id
_entity.type
_entity.pdbx_description
1 polymer ?
#
loop_
_entity_poly.entity_id
_entity_poly.type
_entity_poly.pdbx_seq_one_letter_code
_entity_poly.pdbx_strand_id
1 'polypeptide(L)'
;MKKIKLFVKMSWDVSIRYYILLLVSCAISGVQVFLNLSLPALFIEALTTGSSMGKCGKYAAIIVLSNVILFMCNQVIEGKLEVEKIYVNDMLNKKLSQKIMTLGYDKIENPYYLDLRQQAVYAIEVQDAITVFVYTMTDTVKKSFIILELFVVMYQLSRFLVLTILVLDIIVVIAYCLLYTSDAADE
;
A
#
# COMPACT_ATOMS: atom_id res chain seq x y z
N MET A 1 -0.23 -16.42 8.51
CA MET A 1 -0.55 -16.76 7.13
C MET A 1 -2.00 -17.23 6.90
N LYS A 2 -2.60 -18.14 7.71
CA LYS A 2 -4.00 -18.60 7.54
C LYS A 2 -5.03 -17.45 7.61
N LYS A 3 -4.85 -16.46 8.50
CA LYS A 3 -5.77 -15.32 8.68
C LYS A 3 -5.78 -14.38 7.47
N ILE A 4 -4.62 -14.09 6.88
CA ILE A 4 -4.49 -13.25 5.67
C ILE A 4 -5.15 -13.95 4.48
N LYS A 5 -4.91 -15.24 4.28
CA LYS A 5 -5.54 -16.04 3.21
C LYS A 5 -7.07 -16.07 3.34
N LEU A 6 -7.58 -16.16 4.57
CA LEU A 6 -9.02 -16.11 4.83
C LEU A 6 -9.60 -14.74 4.46
N PHE A 7 -8.95 -13.66 4.88
CA PHE A 7 -9.36 -12.29 4.55
C PHE A 7 -9.38 -12.06 3.04
N VAL A 8 -8.28 -12.39 2.34
CA VAL A 8 -8.20 -12.24 0.88
C VAL A 8 -9.32 -13.04 0.20
N LYS A 9 -9.61 -14.27 0.64
CA LYS A 9 -10.72 -15.05 0.09
C LYS A 9 -12.08 -14.38 0.35
N MET A 10 -12.32 -13.91 1.56
CA MET A 10 -13.59 -13.26 1.92
C MET A 10 -13.81 -11.94 1.20
N SER A 11 -12.78 -11.12 1.06
CA SER A 11 -12.85 -9.83 0.36
C SER A 11 -12.89 -10.00 -1.16
N TRP A 12 -12.24 -11.03 -1.71
CA TRP A 12 -12.36 -11.38 -3.13
C TRP A 12 -13.80 -11.71 -3.54
N ASP A 13 -14.50 -12.48 -2.69
CA ASP A 13 -15.91 -12.82 -2.89
C ASP A 13 -16.86 -11.60 -2.75
N VAL A 14 -16.39 -10.52 -2.12
CA VAL A 14 -17.16 -9.28 -1.92
C VAL A 14 -16.98 -8.33 -3.10
N SER A 15 -15.76 -8.05 -3.51
CA SER A 15 -15.49 -7.10 -4.60
C SER A 15 -14.20 -7.42 -5.34
N ILE A 16 -14.34 -7.97 -6.55
CA ILE A 16 -13.20 -8.11 -7.47
C ILE A 16 -12.72 -6.74 -7.98
N ARG A 17 -13.62 -5.74 -8.02
CA ARG A 17 -13.32 -4.37 -8.47
C ARG A 17 -12.28 -3.71 -7.58
N TYR A 18 -12.34 -3.96 -6.27
CA TYR A 18 -11.33 -3.47 -5.32
C TYR A 18 -9.92 -3.90 -5.71
N TYR A 19 -9.72 -5.19 -6.03
CA TYR A 19 -8.40 -5.72 -6.42
C TYR A 19 -7.92 -5.19 -7.77
N ILE A 20 -8.83 -5.04 -8.73
CA ILE A 20 -8.50 -4.47 -10.05
C ILE A 20 -8.08 -3.01 -9.87
N LEU A 21 -8.82 -2.20 -9.12
CA LEU A 21 -8.47 -0.80 -8.86
C LEU A 21 -7.16 -0.68 -8.08
N LEU A 22 -6.91 -1.59 -7.13
CA LEU A 22 -5.64 -1.64 -6.40
C LEU A 22 -4.46 -1.91 -7.35
N LEU A 23 -4.56 -2.88 -8.25
CA LEU A 23 -3.53 -3.18 -9.24
C LEU A 23 -3.32 -2.01 -10.20
N VAL A 24 -4.38 -1.37 -10.68
CA VAL A 24 -4.29 -0.19 -11.55
C VAL A 24 -3.62 0.97 -10.82
N SER A 25 -3.98 1.22 -9.55
CA SER A 25 -3.34 2.25 -8.73
C SER A 25 -1.85 1.96 -8.53
N CYS A 26 -1.45 0.71 -8.26
CA CYS A 26 -0.05 0.31 -8.18
C CYS A 26 0.69 0.57 -9.50
N ALA A 27 0.11 0.19 -10.63
CA ALA A 27 0.73 0.38 -11.95
C ALA A 27 0.93 1.87 -12.28
N ILE A 28 -0.05 2.73 -11.98
CA ILE A 28 0.08 4.17 -12.23
C ILE A 28 1.14 4.80 -11.32
N SER A 29 1.17 4.41 -10.04
CA SER A 29 2.22 4.87 -9.12
C SER A 29 3.60 4.47 -9.62
N GLY A 30 3.76 3.27 -10.19
CA GLY A 30 5.00 2.81 -10.78
C GLY A 30 5.43 3.60 -12.00
N VAL A 31 4.51 3.82 -12.93
CA VAL A 31 4.79 4.69 -14.10
C VAL A 31 5.23 6.08 -13.64
N GLN A 32 4.59 6.63 -12.61
CA GLN A 32 4.94 7.94 -12.05
C GLN A 32 6.37 7.95 -11.48
N VAL A 33 6.75 6.93 -10.71
CA VAL A 33 8.11 6.80 -10.15
C VAL A 33 9.13 6.68 -11.28
N PHE A 34 8.88 5.83 -12.28
CA PHE A 34 9.76 5.67 -13.43
C PHE A 34 9.98 6.98 -14.21
N LEU A 35 8.89 7.71 -14.51
CA LEU A 35 8.99 8.98 -15.23
C LEU A 35 9.70 10.06 -14.42
N ASN A 36 9.45 10.13 -13.12
CA ASN A 36 10.11 11.10 -12.23
C ASN A 36 11.61 10.86 -12.05
N LEU A 37 12.10 9.67 -12.35
CA LEU A 37 13.53 9.36 -12.33
C LEU A 37 14.15 9.53 -13.72
N SER A 38 13.50 9.03 -14.76
CA SER A 38 14.03 8.99 -16.14
C SER A 38 14.01 10.36 -16.84
N LEU A 39 12.92 11.12 -16.71
CA LEU A 39 12.79 12.41 -17.38
C LEU A 39 13.77 13.48 -16.87
N PRO A 40 13.96 13.68 -15.56
CA PRO A 40 15.00 14.60 -15.07
C PRO A 40 16.42 14.19 -15.46
N ALA A 41 16.71 12.89 -15.53
CA ALA A 41 18.02 12.40 -15.99
C ALA A 41 18.29 12.84 -17.45
N LEU A 42 17.32 12.65 -18.35
CA LEU A 42 17.41 13.11 -19.74
C LEU A 42 17.53 14.64 -19.87
N PHE A 43 16.82 15.37 -19.00
CA PHE A 43 16.92 16.83 -18.95
C PHE A 43 18.32 17.31 -18.54
N ILE A 44 18.90 16.69 -17.51
CA ILE A 44 20.27 17.00 -17.05
C ILE A 44 21.30 16.66 -18.14
N GLU A 45 21.15 15.51 -18.82
CA GLU A 45 22.01 15.13 -19.93
C GLU A 45 21.94 16.16 -21.07
N ALA A 46 20.74 16.63 -21.42
CA ALA A 46 20.57 17.67 -22.43
C ALA A 46 21.21 19.01 -22.04
N LEU A 47 21.23 19.37 -20.75
CA LEU A 47 21.91 20.56 -20.24
C LEU A 47 23.42 20.41 -20.31
N THR A 48 23.97 19.26 -19.92
CA THR A 48 25.42 19.03 -19.87
C THR A 48 26.04 18.90 -21.26
N THR A 49 25.29 18.40 -22.24
CA THR A 49 25.72 18.29 -23.64
C THR A 49 25.60 19.59 -24.45
N GLY A 50 25.21 20.70 -23.82
CA GLY A 50 25.12 22.01 -24.48
C GLY A 50 24.00 22.08 -25.51
N SER A 51 22.93 21.32 -25.34
CA SER A 51 21.78 21.31 -26.26
C SER A 51 21.11 22.68 -26.32
N SER A 52 20.49 23.02 -27.48
CA SER A 52 19.81 24.29 -27.67
C SER A 52 18.74 24.54 -26.63
N MET A 53 18.58 25.80 -26.22
CA MET A 53 17.59 26.25 -25.20
C MET A 53 16.17 25.72 -25.50
N GLY A 54 15.80 25.55 -26.79
CA GLY A 54 14.52 25.00 -27.23
C GLY A 54 14.34 23.52 -26.90
N LYS A 55 15.42 22.71 -26.87
CA LYS A 55 15.35 21.29 -26.46
C LYS A 55 15.15 21.17 -24.95
N CYS A 56 15.88 21.97 -24.17
CA CYS A 56 15.71 21.99 -22.72
C CYS A 56 14.30 22.42 -22.32
N GLY A 57 13.74 23.44 -22.98
CA GLY A 57 12.35 23.87 -22.77
C GLY A 57 11.33 22.78 -23.07
N LYS A 58 11.54 21.97 -24.12
CA LYS A 58 10.66 20.82 -24.45
C LYS A 58 10.71 19.74 -23.35
N TYR A 59 11.88 19.36 -22.87
CA TYR A 59 12.00 18.37 -21.79
C TYR A 59 11.34 18.87 -20.50
N ALA A 60 11.55 20.13 -20.12
CA ALA A 60 10.89 20.74 -18.98
C ALA A 60 9.36 20.70 -19.11
N ALA A 61 8.82 21.06 -20.28
CA ALA A 61 7.39 21.01 -20.54
C ALA A 61 6.84 19.57 -20.47
N ILE A 62 7.55 18.58 -21.01
CA ILE A 62 7.15 17.17 -20.94
C ILE A 62 7.12 16.69 -19.48
N ILE A 63 8.11 17.04 -18.65
CA ILE A 63 8.15 16.68 -17.22
C ILE A 63 6.91 17.24 -16.51
N VAL A 64 6.60 18.51 -16.69
CA VAL A 64 5.44 19.13 -16.04
C VAL A 64 4.14 18.51 -16.53
N LEU A 65 3.97 18.35 -17.85
CA LEU A 65 2.74 17.82 -18.43
C LEU A 65 2.47 16.37 -18.00
N SER A 66 3.51 15.52 -18.05
CA SER A 66 3.39 14.12 -17.63
C SER A 66 3.02 14.00 -16.15
N ASN A 67 3.62 14.81 -15.28
CA ASN A 67 3.29 14.82 -13.85
C ASN A 67 1.85 15.28 -13.58
N VAL A 68 1.38 16.33 -14.28
CA VAL A 68 0.00 16.80 -14.13
C VAL A 68 -1.00 15.72 -14.58
N ILE A 69 -0.77 15.10 -15.73
CA ILE A 69 -1.65 14.04 -16.24
C ILE A 69 -1.68 12.85 -15.28
N LEU A 70 -0.53 12.36 -14.84
CA LEU A 70 -0.44 11.23 -13.91
C LEU A 70 -1.07 11.55 -12.57
N PHE A 71 -0.88 12.78 -12.05
CA PHE A 71 -1.53 13.22 -10.82
C PHE A 71 -3.05 13.19 -10.94
N MET A 72 -3.60 13.72 -12.04
CA MET A 72 -5.06 13.70 -12.26
C MET A 72 -5.59 12.28 -12.37
N CYS A 73 -4.91 11.40 -13.12
CA CYS A 73 -5.27 9.99 -13.22
C CYS A 73 -5.23 9.30 -11.85
N ASN A 74 -4.19 9.54 -11.08
CA ASN A 74 -4.04 8.94 -9.74
C ASN A 74 -5.15 9.38 -8.80
N GLN A 75 -5.50 10.68 -8.78
CA GLN A 75 -6.60 11.20 -7.95
C GLN A 75 -7.94 10.54 -8.28
N VAL A 76 -8.25 10.35 -9.56
CA VAL A 76 -9.51 9.70 -9.97
C VAL A 76 -9.55 8.23 -9.52
N ILE A 77 -8.43 7.53 -9.64
CA ILE A 77 -8.36 6.10 -9.27
C ILE A 77 -8.35 5.93 -7.76
N GLU A 78 -7.61 6.77 -7.03
CA GLU A 78 -7.62 6.76 -5.55
C GLU A 78 -9.02 7.04 -5.00
N GLY A 79 -9.74 8.00 -5.56
CA GLY A 79 -11.13 8.29 -5.17
C GLY A 79 -12.05 7.08 -5.37
N LYS A 80 -11.91 6.36 -6.50
CA LYS A 80 -12.68 5.13 -6.73
C LYS A 80 -12.26 3.99 -5.81
N LEU A 81 -10.97 3.85 -5.56
CA LEU A 81 -10.44 2.83 -4.65
C LEU A 81 -10.92 3.07 -3.21
N GLU A 82 -11.03 4.33 -2.79
CA GLU A 82 -11.55 4.71 -1.47
C GLU A 82 -13.01 4.28 -1.30
N VAL A 83 -13.85 4.52 -2.29
CA VAL A 83 -15.25 4.05 -2.29
C VAL A 83 -15.33 2.52 -2.21
N GLU A 84 -14.49 1.80 -2.95
CA GLU A 84 -14.47 0.34 -2.89
C GLU A 84 -13.93 -0.20 -1.56
N LYS A 85 -12.99 0.49 -0.91
CA LYS A 85 -12.53 0.15 0.45
C LYS A 85 -13.68 0.22 1.45
N ILE A 86 -14.45 1.32 1.44
CA ILE A 86 -15.62 1.50 2.28
C ILE A 86 -16.64 0.39 2.02
N TYR A 87 -16.92 0.10 0.76
CA TYR A 87 -17.84 -0.98 0.38
C TYR A 87 -17.40 -2.36 0.89
N VAL A 88 -16.11 -2.70 0.75
CA VAL A 88 -15.55 -3.96 1.27
C VAL A 88 -15.66 -4.02 2.78
N ASN A 89 -15.36 -2.92 3.48
CA ASN A 89 -15.48 -2.80 4.93
C ASN A 89 -16.91 -3.06 5.40
N ASP A 90 -17.90 -2.36 4.83
CA ASP A 90 -19.30 -2.50 5.18
C ASP A 90 -19.83 -3.92 4.92
N MET A 91 -19.43 -4.52 3.80
CA MET A 91 -19.84 -5.88 3.47
C MET A 91 -19.20 -6.93 4.39
N LEU A 92 -17.96 -6.74 4.82
CA LEU A 92 -17.33 -7.62 5.80
C LEU A 92 -18.00 -7.50 7.17
N ASN A 93 -18.29 -6.28 7.61
CA ASN A 93 -19.05 -6.01 8.83
C ASN A 93 -20.43 -6.66 8.78
N LYS A 94 -21.15 -6.52 7.67
CA LYS A 94 -22.45 -7.16 7.45
C LYS A 94 -22.35 -8.69 7.51
N LYS A 95 -21.38 -9.30 6.82
CA LYS A 95 -21.16 -10.76 6.87
C LYS A 95 -20.87 -11.25 8.28
N LEU A 96 -20.10 -10.50 9.06
CA LEU A 96 -19.79 -10.84 10.44
C LEU A 96 -21.02 -10.74 11.34
N SER A 97 -21.80 -9.66 11.24
CA SER A 97 -23.05 -9.49 11.98
C SER A 97 -24.06 -10.58 11.63
N GLN A 98 -24.22 -10.91 10.35
CA GLN A 98 -25.07 -12.02 9.93
C GLN A 98 -24.61 -13.36 10.53
N LYS A 99 -23.29 -13.61 10.58
CA LYS A 99 -22.76 -14.83 11.19
C LYS A 99 -23.06 -14.92 12.68
N ILE A 100 -22.96 -13.81 13.41
CA ILE A 100 -23.32 -13.72 14.82
C ILE A 100 -24.83 -14.02 15.01
N MET A 101 -25.68 -13.45 14.17
CA MET A 101 -27.14 -13.67 14.24
C MET A 101 -27.56 -15.09 13.92
N THR A 102 -26.80 -15.81 13.09
CA THR A 102 -27.10 -17.21 12.71
C THR A 102 -26.58 -18.25 13.70
N LEU A 103 -25.89 -17.83 14.79
CA LEU A 103 -25.50 -18.73 15.86
C LEU A 103 -26.74 -19.22 16.60
N GLY A 104 -26.88 -20.55 16.71
CA GLY A 104 -28.00 -21.16 17.46
C GLY A 104 -28.01 -20.75 18.91
N TYR A 105 -29.22 -20.75 19.52
CA TYR A 105 -29.44 -20.30 20.91
C TYR A 105 -28.55 -21.03 21.91
N ASP A 106 -28.33 -22.33 21.73
CA ASP A 106 -27.45 -23.16 22.59
C ASP A 106 -25.99 -22.67 22.63
N LYS A 107 -25.54 -21.99 21.55
CA LYS A 107 -24.18 -21.41 21.48
C LYS A 107 -24.12 -20.01 22.07
N ILE A 108 -25.22 -19.28 22.05
CA ILE A 108 -25.29 -17.90 22.57
C ILE A 108 -25.26 -17.89 24.11
N GLU A 109 -25.79 -18.92 24.78
CA GLU A 109 -25.78 -19.04 26.23
C GLU A 109 -24.46 -19.59 26.81
N ASN A 110 -23.61 -20.19 25.96
CA ASN A 110 -22.32 -20.70 26.44
C ASN A 110 -21.33 -19.54 26.69
N PRO A 111 -20.76 -19.44 27.91
CA PRO A 111 -19.86 -18.37 28.29
C PRO A 111 -18.69 -18.16 27.33
N TYR A 112 -18.15 -19.23 26.75
CA TYR A 112 -17.07 -19.17 25.78
C TYR A 112 -17.48 -18.41 24.49
N TYR A 113 -18.69 -18.67 23.97
CA TYR A 113 -19.18 -17.98 22.76
C TYR A 113 -19.63 -16.55 23.06
N LEU A 114 -20.12 -16.29 24.28
CA LEU A 114 -20.42 -14.95 24.76
C LEU A 114 -19.16 -14.08 24.79
N ASP A 115 -18.08 -14.59 25.37
CA ASP A 115 -16.79 -13.90 25.42
C ASP A 115 -16.23 -13.65 24.02
N LEU A 116 -16.27 -14.67 23.15
CA LEU A 116 -15.83 -14.54 21.75
C LEU A 116 -16.64 -13.48 20.97
N ARG A 117 -17.97 -13.43 21.23
CA ARG A 117 -18.85 -12.40 20.64
C ARG A 117 -18.49 -11.02 21.15
N GLN A 118 -18.24 -10.88 22.45
CA GLN A 118 -17.91 -9.59 23.07
C GLN A 118 -16.57 -9.08 22.57
N GLN A 119 -15.57 -9.95 22.42
CA GLN A 119 -14.29 -9.62 21.79
C GLN A 119 -14.46 -9.19 20.31
N ALA A 120 -15.31 -9.89 19.55
CA ALA A 120 -15.57 -9.55 18.16
C ALA A 120 -16.28 -8.19 18.02
N VAL A 121 -17.30 -7.93 18.83
CA VAL A 121 -18.02 -6.64 18.87
C VAL A 121 -17.07 -5.51 19.27
N TYR A 122 -16.27 -5.71 20.31
CA TYR A 122 -15.28 -4.73 20.74
C TYR A 122 -14.24 -4.41 19.63
N ALA A 123 -13.75 -5.44 18.95
CA ALA A 123 -12.80 -5.25 17.85
C ALA A 123 -13.41 -4.46 16.67
N ILE A 124 -14.71 -4.62 16.41
CA ILE A 124 -15.40 -3.93 15.31
C ILE A 124 -15.79 -2.52 15.72
N GLU A 125 -16.48 -2.35 16.83
CA GLU A 125 -17.11 -1.09 17.23
C GLU A 125 -16.12 -0.11 17.87
N VAL A 126 -15.15 -0.62 18.64
CA VAL A 126 -14.21 0.23 19.38
C VAL A 126 -12.87 0.37 18.67
N GLN A 127 -12.34 -0.71 18.12
CA GLN A 127 -11.03 -0.71 17.46
C GLN A 127 -11.08 -0.50 15.96
N ASP A 128 -12.29 -0.52 15.36
CA ASP A 128 -12.48 -0.41 13.91
C ASP A 128 -11.55 -1.35 13.11
N ALA A 129 -11.33 -2.53 13.65
CA ALA A 129 -10.26 -3.45 13.26
C ALA A 129 -10.34 -3.88 11.79
N ILE A 130 -11.56 -3.96 11.23
CA ILE A 130 -11.75 -4.33 9.82
C ILE A 130 -11.29 -3.19 8.92
N THR A 131 -11.67 -1.96 9.23
CA THR A 131 -11.26 -0.77 8.48
C THR A 131 -9.74 -0.62 8.51
N VAL A 132 -9.14 -0.63 9.71
CA VAL A 132 -7.69 -0.56 9.89
C VAL A 132 -6.98 -1.65 9.09
N PHE A 133 -7.51 -2.88 9.11
CA PHE A 133 -6.91 -3.99 8.37
C PHE A 133 -6.98 -3.81 6.86
N VAL A 134 -8.15 -3.40 6.31
CA VAL A 134 -8.31 -3.14 4.87
C VAL A 134 -7.37 -2.03 4.40
N TYR A 135 -7.30 -0.92 5.12
CA TYR A 135 -6.43 0.21 4.78
C TYR A 135 -4.96 -0.17 4.87
N THR A 136 -4.54 -0.81 5.97
CA THR A 136 -3.14 -1.23 6.16
C THR A 136 -2.71 -2.23 5.10
N MET A 137 -3.56 -3.20 4.74
CA MET A 137 -3.25 -4.15 3.66
C MET A 137 -3.10 -3.46 2.32
N THR A 138 -4.01 -2.54 1.97
CA THR A 138 -3.93 -1.75 0.74
C THR A 138 -2.62 -0.96 0.67
N ASP A 139 -2.30 -0.24 1.72
CA ASP A 139 -1.08 0.58 1.81
C ASP A 139 0.18 -0.27 1.76
N THR A 140 0.20 -1.41 2.44
CA THR A 140 1.35 -2.32 2.43
C THR A 140 1.60 -2.85 1.02
N VAL A 141 0.56 -3.25 0.30
CA VAL A 141 0.69 -3.71 -1.09
C VAL A 141 1.23 -2.60 -1.98
N LYS A 142 0.66 -1.38 -1.92
CA LYS A 142 1.14 -0.24 -2.71
C LYS A 142 2.60 0.09 -2.43
N LYS A 143 2.97 0.22 -1.16
CA LYS A 143 4.34 0.53 -0.74
C LYS A 143 5.33 -0.55 -1.17
N SER A 144 4.93 -1.83 -1.12
CA SER A 144 5.76 -2.94 -1.60
C SER A 144 6.03 -2.85 -3.10
N PHE A 145 5.02 -2.48 -3.90
CA PHE A 145 5.20 -2.26 -5.34
C PHE A 145 6.15 -1.09 -5.62
N ILE A 146 5.97 0.05 -4.94
CA ILE A 146 6.85 1.22 -5.10
C ILE A 146 8.30 0.87 -4.76
N ILE A 147 8.54 0.11 -3.68
CA ILE A 147 9.88 -0.34 -3.30
C ILE A 147 10.49 -1.22 -4.39
N LEU A 148 9.74 -2.19 -4.93
CA LEU A 148 10.20 -3.06 -6.02
C LEU A 148 10.59 -2.24 -7.27
N GLU A 149 9.78 -1.26 -7.64
CA GLU A 149 10.04 -0.39 -8.79
C GLU A 149 11.28 0.47 -8.57
N LEU A 150 11.45 1.05 -7.39
CA LEU A 150 12.65 1.80 -7.03
C LEU A 150 13.91 0.91 -7.16
N PHE A 151 13.86 -0.33 -6.68
CA PHE A 151 14.97 -1.28 -6.84
C PHE A 151 15.30 -1.55 -8.30
N VAL A 152 14.29 -1.76 -9.15
CA VAL A 152 14.50 -2.01 -10.59
C VAL A 152 15.16 -0.81 -11.26
N VAL A 153 14.68 0.40 -11.00
CA VAL A 153 15.24 1.63 -11.59
C VAL A 153 16.66 1.87 -11.10
N MET A 154 16.90 1.75 -9.81
CA MET A 154 18.24 1.93 -9.22
C MET A 154 19.24 0.88 -9.75
N TYR A 155 18.80 -0.37 -9.93
CA TYR A 155 19.64 -1.41 -10.50
C TYR A 155 20.06 -1.10 -11.95
N GLN A 156 19.20 -0.45 -12.74
CA GLN A 156 19.52 0.00 -14.09
C GLN A 156 20.54 1.15 -14.09
N LEU A 157 20.46 2.05 -13.11
CA LEU A 157 21.41 3.18 -13.00
C LEU A 157 22.80 2.74 -12.55
N SER A 158 22.89 1.99 -11.47
CA SER A 158 24.15 1.52 -10.93
C SER A 158 23.97 0.36 -9.95
N ARG A 159 24.54 -0.79 -10.29
CA ARG A 159 24.53 -1.98 -9.41
C ARG A 159 25.23 -1.72 -8.07
N PHE A 160 26.27 -0.89 -8.09
CA PHE A 160 27.04 -0.56 -6.89
C PHE A 160 26.21 0.29 -5.91
N LEU A 161 25.40 1.21 -6.42
CA LEU A 161 24.55 2.10 -5.63
C LEU A 161 23.44 1.31 -4.91
N VAL A 162 22.84 0.32 -5.59
CA VAL A 162 21.86 -0.58 -4.98
C VAL A 162 22.45 -1.38 -3.83
N LEU A 163 23.66 -1.93 -4.02
CA LEU A 163 24.36 -2.67 -2.97
C LEU A 163 24.67 -1.80 -1.74
N THR A 164 25.10 -0.56 -1.96
CA THR A 164 25.39 0.39 -0.88
C THR A 164 24.13 0.71 -0.07
N ILE A 165 23.01 0.98 -0.73
CA ILE A 165 21.73 1.27 -0.05
C ILE A 165 21.24 0.07 0.72
N LEU A 166 21.26 -1.14 0.13
CA LEU A 166 20.88 -2.37 0.85
C LEU A 166 21.70 -2.59 2.13
N VAL A 167 23.01 -2.36 2.07
CA VAL A 167 23.86 -2.48 3.25
C VAL A 167 23.49 -1.45 4.30
N LEU A 168 23.23 -0.19 3.91
CA LEU A 168 22.80 0.86 4.82
C LEU A 168 21.45 0.53 5.46
N ASP A 169 20.46 0.05 4.68
CA ASP A 169 19.15 -0.34 5.20
C ASP A 169 19.26 -1.48 6.24
N ILE A 170 20.10 -2.48 5.97
CA ILE A 170 20.35 -3.58 6.91
C ILE A 170 20.97 -3.04 8.21
N ILE A 171 21.94 -2.14 8.12
CA ILE A 171 22.56 -1.52 9.30
C ILE A 171 21.52 -0.75 10.12
N VAL A 172 20.67 0.04 9.46
CA VAL A 172 19.59 0.80 10.11
C VAL A 172 18.61 -0.13 10.80
N VAL A 173 18.17 -1.20 10.15
CA VAL A 173 17.24 -2.20 10.74
C VAL A 173 17.88 -2.86 11.96
N ILE A 174 19.14 -3.27 11.88
CA ILE A 174 19.87 -3.85 13.03
C ILE A 174 19.97 -2.86 14.18
N ALA A 175 20.32 -1.61 13.90
CA ALA A 175 20.42 -0.56 14.90
C ALA A 175 19.07 -0.30 15.59
N TYR A 176 17.96 -0.25 14.81
CA TYR A 176 16.62 -0.12 15.37
C TYR A 176 16.22 -1.33 16.23
N CYS A 177 16.51 -2.56 15.78
CA CYS A 177 16.23 -3.75 16.57
C CYS A 177 17.02 -3.78 17.87
N LEU A 178 18.30 -3.36 17.86
CA LEU A 178 19.12 -3.30 19.07
C LEU A 178 18.65 -2.23 20.06
N LEU A 179 18.27 -1.05 19.57
CA LEU A 179 17.74 0.03 20.41
C LEU A 179 16.41 -0.39 21.05
N TYR A 180 15.50 -0.98 20.26
CA TYR A 180 14.20 -1.39 20.76
C TYR A 180 14.27 -2.55 21.78
N THR A 181 15.23 -3.46 21.61
CA THR A 181 15.46 -4.55 22.59
C THR A 181 16.17 -4.04 23.85
N SER A 182 16.94 -2.96 23.78
CA SER A 182 17.55 -2.32 24.95
C SER A 182 16.50 -1.62 25.80
N ASP A 183 15.59 -0.85 25.20
CA ASP A 183 14.52 -0.15 25.94
C ASP A 183 13.53 -1.13 26.61
N ALA A 184 13.30 -2.29 25.97
CA ALA A 184 12.43 -3.34 26.53
C ALA A 184 13.10 -4.16 27.67
N ALA A 185 14.39 -4.04 27.86
CA ALA A 185 15.13 -4.71 28.94
C ALA A 185 15.29 -3.83 30.21
N ASP A 186 15.02 -2.52 30.07
CA ASP A 186 15.12 -1.54 31.16
C ASP A 186 13.75 -1.26 31.85
N GLU A 187 12.63 -1.85 31.37
CA GLU A 187 11.31 -1.88 32.02
C GLU A 187 11.08 -3.22 32.74
#